data_02d04486f9534b6d8643ab5d18160a46
#
_entry.id   02d04486f9534b6d8643ab5d18160a46
#
_cell.length_a   1.000
_cell.length_b   1.000
_cell.length_c   1.000
_cell.angle_alpha   90.00
_cell.angle_beta   90.00
_cell.angle_gamma   90.00
#
_symmetry.space_group_name_H-M   'P 1'
#
loop_
_entity.id
_entity.type
_entity.pdbx_description
1 polymer ?
#
loop_
_entity_poly.entity_id
_entity_poly.type
_entity_poly.pdbx_seq_one_letter_code
_entity_poly.pdbx_strand_id
1 'polypeptide(L)'
;MKKVFFLFSLTIFFSCVSKQIVTITKLKGSPIYEKSELKLLGIDSLLSSTDYNFSFQTDNFKLGEQTPGAIQNGLANSSKGQHIHFIVNNDPYSAHYDQNFSKELKNENNVILAFLSRSFHESVKNQKAYILTQVAKNKSDEIDLSQEFLFYSRPKGVYKGDDTKKLLLDFYLVNTNLSSKGNKVRLTITQKTFMHQFLLDSWEPYYIEGLDKGRVSLKLELLNKNMDLIESDFNPSLREIVLE
;
A
#
# COMPACT_ATOMS: atom_id res chain seq x y z
N MET A 1 72.10 21.97 22.40
CA MET A 1 71.03 21.03 22.31
C MET A 1 69.74 21.78 21.97
N LYS A 2 69.28 21.78 20.70
CA LYS A 2 68.06 22.45 20.23
C LYS A 2 66.92 21.44 20.38
N LYS A 3 65.90 21.72 21.22
CA LYS A 3 64.65 20.93 21.34
C LYS A 3 63.72 21.34 20.21
N VAL A 4 63.42 20.40 19.30
CA VAL A 4 62.36 20.56 18.27
C VAL A 4 61.04 20.10 18.88
N PHE A 5 60.08 21.04 18.99
CA PHE A 5 58.70 20.76 19.40
C PHE A 5 57.91 20.40 18.14
N PHE A 6 57.43 19.15 18.07
CA PHE A 6 56.54 18.68 17.02
C PHE A 6 55.11 18.99 17.44
N LEU A 7 54.47 19.96 16.78
CA LEU A 7 53.08 20.30 17.01
C LEU A 7 52.20 19.35 16.20
N PHE A 8 51.56 18.42 16.90
CA PHE A 8 50.59 17.48 16.29
C PHE A 8 49.26 18.21 16.12
N SER A 9 48.95 18.64 14.89
CA SER A 9 47.64 19.25 14.55
C SER A 9 46.58 18.15 14.44
N LEU A 10 45.66 18.04 15.41
CA LEU A 10 44.54 17.16 15.41
C LEU A 10 43.41 17.79 14.57
N THR A 11 43.30 17.40 13.31
CA THR A 11 42.18 17.80 12.43
C THR A 11 40.93 17.00 12.80
N ILE A 12 40.00 17.63 13.49
CA ILE A 12 38.67 17.08 13.78
C ILE A 12 37.81 17.23 12.53
N PHE A 13 37.59 16.14 11.83
CA PHE A 13 36.60 16.10 10.74
C PHE A 13 35.20 16.11 11.35
N PHE A 14 34.51 17.24 11.34
CA PHE A 14 33.06 17.28 11.54
C PHE A 14 32.39 16.65 10.33
N SER A 15 31.98 15.37 10.43
CA SER A 15 31.06 14.77 9.48
C SER A 15 29.69 15.41 9.71
N CYS A 16 29.28 16.32 8.82
CA CYS A 16 27.91 16.79 8.75
C CYS A 16 27.04 15.61 8.29
N VAL A 17 26.44 14.89 9.23
CA VAL A 17 25.36 13.94 8.92
C VAL A 17 24.14 14.79 8.54
N SER A 18 23.88 14.93 7.26
CA SER A 18 22.64 15.58 6.79
C SER A 18 21.46 14.76 7.31
N LYS A 19 20.61 15.39 8.11
CA LYS A 19 19.40 14.74 8.63
C LYS A 19 18.42 14.56 7.45
N GLN A 20 18.10 13.31 7.09
CA GLN A 20 17.05 13.04 6.12
C GLN A 20 15.71 13.52 6.70
N ILE A 21 14.98 14.33 5.92
CA ILE A 21 13.65 14.82 6.29
C ILE A 21 12.64 14.12 5.40
N VAL A 22 11.89 13.18 5.99
CA VAL A 22 10.77 12.52 5.33
C VAL A 22 9.47 13.17 5.77
N THR A 23 8.60 13.50 4.84
CA THR A 23 7.29 14.09 5.10
C THR A 23 6.17 13.20 4.59
N ILE A 24 5.02 13.25 5.27
CA ILE A 24 3.77 12.59 4.85
C ILE A 24 2.69 13.65 4.79
N THR A 25 2.03 13.73 3.64
CA THR A 25 0.97 14.71 3.40
C THR A 25 -0.26 14.00 2.83
N LYS A 26 -1.46 14.38 3.29
CA LYS A 26 -2.71 13.86 2.72
C LYS A 26 -2.86 14.29 1.26
N LEU A 27 -3.15 13.33 0.40
CA LEU A 27 -3.49 13.62 -0.99
C LEU A 27 -4.90 14.22 -1.04
N LYS A 28 -5.05 15.34 -1.72
CA LYS A 28 -6.33 16.06 -1.88
C LYS A 28 -6.67 16.20 -3.36
N GLY A 29 -7.97 16.39 -3.62
CA GLY A 29 -8.45 16.70 -4.97
C GLY A 29 -8.65 15.50 -5.88
N SER A 30 -8.56 14.29 -5.36
CA SER A 30 -8.90 13.08 -6.12
C SER A 30 -10.40 13.09 -6.47
N PRO A 31 -10.79 12.69 -7.70
CA PRO A 31 -12.19 12.56 -8.07
C PRO A 31 -12.93 11.61 -7.13
N ILE A 32 -14.13 12.02 -6.72
CA ILE A 32 -14.96 11.22 -5.83
C ILE A 32 -15.80 10.27 -6.67
N TYR A 33 -15.77 8.97 -6.33
CA TYR A 33 -16.53 7.91 -6.99
C TYR A 33 -17.56 7.31 -6.02
N GLU A 34 -18.44 8.14 -5.44
CA GLU A 34 -19.41 7.72 -4.42
C GLU A 34 -20.38 6.64 -4.89
N LYS A 35 -20.73 6.65 -6.19
CA LYS A 35 -21.69 5.71 -6.79
C LYS A 35 -21.03 4.52 -7.44
N SER A 36 -19.69 4.43 -7.40
CA SER A 36 -18.99 3.31 -8.01
C SER A 36 -19.21 2.03 -7.19
N GLU A 37 -19.35 0.93 -7.90
CA GLU A 37 -19.58 -0.37 -7.28
C GLU A 37 -18.74 -1.44 -7.99
N LEU A 38 -18.18 -2.36 -7.22
CA LEU A 38 -17.53 -3.57 -7.67
C LEU A 38 -18.34 -4.77 -7.18
N LYS A 39 -18.75 -5.63 -8.09
CA LYS A 39 -19.48 -6.87 -7.78
C LYS A 39 -18.66 -8.07 -8.22
N LEU A 40 -18.59 -9.09 -7.39
CA LEU A 40 -18.08 -10.40 -7.76
C LEU A 40 -19.25 -11.22 -8.29
N LEU A 41 -19.17 -11.62 -9.55
CA LEU A 41 -20.21 -12.43 -10.21
C LEU A 41 -19.93 -13.93 -10.07
N GLY A 42 -18.65 -14.33 -10.03
CA GLY A 42 -18.28 -15.73 -9.89
C GLY A 42 -16.79 -15.94 -9.69
N ILE A 43 -16.48 -17.10 -9.11
CA ILE A 43 -15.13 -17.66 -8.99
C ILE A 43 -15.23 -19.11 -9.46
N ASP A 44 -14.61 -19.43 -10.60
CA ASP A 44 -14.63 -20.75 -11.19
C ASP A 44 -13.22 -21.38 -11.11
N SER A 45 -13.12 -22.54 -10.46
CA SER A 45 -11.88 -23.32 -10.47
C SER A 45 -11.67 -23.98 -11.81
N LEU A 46 -10.47 -23.91 -12.36
CA LEU A 46 -10.08 -24.68 -13.53
C LEU A 46 -9.71 -26.10 -13.10
N LEU A 47 -10.31 -27.10 -13.76
CA LEU A 47 -10.10 -28.52 -13.44
C LEU A 47 -8.60 -28.86 -13.40
N SER A 48 -8.15 -29.45 -12.30
CA SER A 48 -6.78 -29.90 -12.06
C SER A 48 -5.71 -28.80 -12.00
N SER A 49 -6.10 -27.56 -11.72
CA SER A 49 -5.20 -26.40 -11.65
C SER A 49 -5.40 -25.64 -10.35
N THR A 50 -4.37 -24.87 -9.95
CA THR A 50 -4.47 -23.84 -8.92
C THR A 50 -4.98 -22.51 -9.48
N ASP A 51 -5.32 -22.46 -10.77
CA ASP A 51 -5.87 -21.29 -11.44
C ASP A 51 -7.38 -21.19 -11.23
N TYR A 52 -7.82 -19.97 -10.96
CA TYR A 52 -9.21 -19.60 -10.79
C TYR A 52 -9.57 -18.47 -11.73
N ASN A 53 -10.72 -18.55 -12.37
CA ASN A 53 -11.31 -17.49 -13.16
C ASN A 53 -12.18 -16.63 -12.26
N PHE A 54 -11.91 -15.33 -12.25
CA PHE A 54 -12.69 -14.33 -11.54
C PHE A 54 -13.51 -13.52 -12.53
N SER A 55 -14.80 -13.38 -12.24
CA SER A 55 -15.72 -12.54 -13.00
C SER A 55 -16.25 -11.42 -12.12
N PHE A 56 -15.99 -10.18 -12.51
CA PHE A 56 -16.45 -8.97 -11.84
C PHE A 56 -17.38 -8.16 -12.73
N GLN A 57 -18.14 -7.28 -12.09
CA GLN A 57 -18.87 -6.20 -12.75
C GLN A 57 -18.52 -4.89 -12.04
N THR A 58 -18.34 -3.82 -12.82
CA THR A 58 -18.15 -2.46 -12.30
C THR A 58 -19.32 -1.59 -12.73
N ASP A 59 -19.92 -0.87 -11.77
CA ASP A 59 -20.96 0.12 -12.03
C ASP A 59 -20.43 1.52 -11.69
N ASN A 60 -20.74 2.51 -12.54
CA ASN A 60 -20.28 3.90 -12.40
C ASN A 60 -18.76 4.08 -12.26
N PHE A 61 -17.99 3.14 -12.79
CA PHE A 61 -16.53 3.15 -12.84
C PHE A 61 -16.06 2.40 -14.07
N LYS A 62 -15.29 3.09 -14.92
CA LYS A 62 -14.83 2.50 -16.18
C LYS A 62 -13.37 2.06 -16.07
N LEU A 63 -13.13 0.79 -16.25
CA LEU A 63 -11.78 0.25 -16.36
C LEU A 63 -11.12 0.74 -17.66
N GLY A 64 -9.81 0.94 -17.63
CA GLY A 64 -9.03 1.40 -18.79
C GLY A 64 -9.08 2.90 -19.06
N GLU A 65 -9.96 3.69 -18.42
CA GLU A 65 -9.98 5.15 -18.57
C GLU A 65 -8.98 5.84 -17.64
N GLN A 66 -8.38 6.93 -18.10
CA GLN A 66 -7.53 7.76 -17.25
C GLN A 66 -8.38 8.53 -16.23
N THR A 67 -7.95 8.52 -14.98
CA THR A 67 -8.60 9.34 -13.96
C THR A 67 -8.35 10.82 -14.23
N PRO A 68 -9.38 11.68 -14.23
CA PRO A 68 -9.20 13.12 -14.38
C PRO A 68 -8.21 13.68 -13.36
N GLY A 69 -7.28 14.53 -13.81
CA GLY A 69 -6.27 15.13 -12.95
C GLY A 69 -5.09 14.22 -12.55
N ALA A 70 -5.03 12.99 -13.02
CA ALA A 70 -3.97 12.03 -12.65
C ALA A 70 -2.56 12.55 -12.95
N ILE A 71 -2.36 13.20 -14.09
CA ILE A 71 -1.03 13.68 -14.52
C ILE A 71 -0.55 14.84 -13.65
N GLN A 72 -1.46 15.67 -13.13
CA GLN A 72 -1.12 16.86 -12.34
C GLN A 72 -0.79 16.56 -10.88
N ASN A 73 -1.06 15.36 -10.38
CA ASN A 73 -0.81 15.03 -8.98
C ASN A 73 0.65 14.64 -8.67
N GLY A 74 1.47 14.40 -9.71
CA GLY A 74 2.88 14.04 -9.60
C GLY A 74 3.13 12.64 -9.04
N LEU A 75 2.14 11.77 -9.04
CA LEU A 75 2.25 10.37 -8.64
C LEU A 75 2.47 9.46 -9.83
N ALA A 76 3.10 8.31 -9.62
CA ALA A 76 3.21 7.28 -10.63
C ALA A 76 1.82 6.87 -11.15
N ASN A 77 1.62 6.93 -12.45
CA ASN A 77 0.34 6.72 -13.10
C ASN A 77 0.39 5.55 -14.09
N SER A 78 -0.65 4.74 -14.13
CA SER A 78 -0.79 3.68 -15.11
C SER A 78 -1.25 4.23 -16.46
N SER A 79 -0.47 4.01 -17.50
CA SER A 79 -0.87 4.35 -18.88
C SER A 79 -2.13 3.58 -19.34
N LYS A 80 -2.43 2.44 -18.72
CA LYS A 80 -3.63 1.63 -18.98
C LYS A 80 -4.88 2.15 -18.26
N GLY A 81 -4.77 3.17 -17.41
CA GLY A 81 -5.93 3.80 -16.75
C GLY A 81 -6.40 3.13 -15.46
N GLN A 82 -7.66 3.36 -15.13
CA GLN A 82 -8.36 2.82 -13.97
C GLN A 82 -8.44 1.28 -14.03
N HIS A 83 -8.33 0.62 -12.88
CA HIS A 83 -8.23 -0.83 -12.82
C HIS A 83 -8.74 -1.38 -11.49
N ILE A 84 -8.87 -2.69 -11.42
CA ILE A 84 -9.10 -3.42 -10.18
C ILE A 84 -7.72 -3.74 -9.56
N HIS A 85 -7.49 -3.35 -8.32
CA HIS A 85 -6.43 -3.92 -7.50
C HIS A 85 -6.94 -5.24 -6.91
N PHE A 86 -6.16 -6.31 -7.09
CA PHE A 86 -6.47 -7.63 -6.60
C PHE A 86 -5.33 -8.10 -5.69
N ILE A 87 -5.61 -8.23 -4.41
CA ILE A 87 -4.66 -8.62 -3.36
C ILE A 87 -5.04 -10.01 -2.87
N VAL A 88 -4.08 -10.92 -2.79
CA VAL A 88 -4.22 -12.25 -2.20
C VAL A 88 -3.34 -12.31 -0.97
N ASN A 89 -3.87 -12.67 0.18
CA ASN A 89 -3.16 -12.84 1.45
C ASN A 89 -2.25 -11.65 1.82
N ASN A 90 -2.72 -10.44 1.51
CA ASN A 90 -1.98 -9.20 1.67
C ASN A 90 -0.63 -9.14 0.90
N ASP A 91 -0.41 -9.98 -0.10
CA ASP A 91 0.71 -9.87 -1.04
C ASP A 91 0.60 -8.61 -1.92
N PRO A 92 1.66 -8.19 -2.62
CA PRO A 92 1.59 -7.09 -3.56
C PRO A 92 0.49 -7.32 -4.61
N TYR A 93 -0.43 -6.35 -4.75
CA TYR A 93 -1.57 -6.48 -5.67
C TYR A 93 -1.16 -6.77 -7.11
N SER A 94 -2.02 -7.46 -7.86
CA SER A 94 -2.06 -7.42 -9.31
C SER A 94 -3.10 -6.42 -9.81
N ALA A 95 -2.81 -5.73 -10.93
CA ALA A 95 -3.72 -4.75 -11.54
C ALA A 95 -4.45 -5.40 -12.71
N HIS A 96 -5.78 -5.34 -12.71
CA HIS A 96 -6.62 -5.92 -13.76
C HIS A 96 -7.47 -4.84 -14.40
N TYR A 97 -7.37 -4.73 -15.73
CA TYR A 97 -8.03 -3.71 -16.54
C TYR A 97 -9.29 -4.23 -17.22
N ASP A 98 -9.53 -5.55 -17.07
CA ASP A 98 -10.70 -6.26 -17.55
C ASP A 98 -11.52 -6.80 -16.37
N GLN A 99 -12.81 -6.98 -16.58
CA GLN A 99 -13.72 -7.53 -15.57
C GLN A 99 -13.52 -9.04 -15.35
N ASN A 100 -12.94 -9.74 -16.32
CA ASN A 100 -12.69 -11.17 -16.26
C ASN A 100 -11.19 -11.44 -16.38
N PHE A 101 -10.65 -12.22 -15.46
CA PHE A 101 -9.25 -12.62 -15.49
C PHE A 101 -9.01 -13.89 -14.69
N SER A 102 -7.89 -14.56 -14.99
CA SER A 102 -7.45 -15.73 -14.23
C SER A 102 -6.36 -15.37 -13.24
N LYS A 103 -6.35 -16.04 -12.11
CA LYS A 103 -5.33 -15.88 -11.06
C LYS A 103 -5.01 -17.23 -10.42
N GLU A 104 -3.72 -17.52 -10.30
CA GLU A 104 -3.24 -18.67 -9.55
C GLU A 104 -3.36 -18.40 -8.03
N LEU A 105 -3.97 -19.35 -7.30
CA LEU A 105 -4.10 -19.34 -5.84
C LEU A 105 -3.35 -20.55 -5.27
N LYS A 106 -2.26 -20.30 -4.55
CA LYS A 106 -1.28 -21.34 -4.16
C LYS A 106 -1.48 -21.90 -2.76
N ASN A 107 -2.15 -21.15 -1.88
CA ASN A 107 -2.26 -21.51 -0.48
C ASN A 107 -3.51 -22.35 -0.19
N GLU A 108 -3.54 -23.02 0.96
CA GLU A 108 -4.70 -23.77 1.43
C GLU A 108 -5.92 -22.85 1.64
N ASN A 109 -5.69 -21.63 2.13
CA ASN A 109 -6.64 -20.54 2.13
C ASN A 109 -6.06 -19.30 1.45
N ASN A 110 -6.84 -18.67 0.60
CA ASN A 110 -6.48 -17.44 -0.13
C ASN A 110 -7.53 -16.38 0.18
N VAL A 111 -7.20 -15.49 1.09
CA VAL A 111 -8.03 -14.31 1.37
C VAL A 111 -7.81 -13.28 0.29
N ILE A 112 -8.89 -12.82 -0.31
CA ILE A 112 -8.88 -11.95 -1.48
C ILE A 112 -9.56 -10.64 -1.14
N LEU A 113 -8.82 -9.55 -1.31
CA LEU A 113 -9.36 -8.20 -1.37
C LEU A 113 -9.25 -7.69 -2.81
N ALA A 114 -10.38 -7.40 -3.43
CA ALA A 114 -10.43 -6.70 -4.71
C ALA A 114 -11.09 -5.33 -4.53
N PHE A 115 -10.53 -4.27 -5.11
CA PHE A 115 -11.12 -2.94 -5.04
C PHE A 115 -10.84 -2.10 -6.28
N LEU A 116 -11.70 -1.11 -6.53
CA LEU A 116 -11.54 -0.16 -7.62
C LEU A 116 -10.38 0.80 -7.33
N SER A 117 -9.52 1.00 -8.30
CA SER A 117 -8.32 1.83 -8.21
C SER A 117 -8.28 2.88 -9.32
N ARG A 118 -7.97 4.11 -8.97
CA ARG A 118 -7.68 5.20 -9.90
C ARG A 118 -6.45 4.86 -10.73
N SER A 119 -6.27 5.54 -11.88
CA SER A 119 -5.12 5.30 -12.75
C SER A 119 -3.78 5.54 -12.06
N PHE A 120 -3.71 6.43 -11.06
CA PHE A 120 -2.52 6.67 -10.23
C PHE A 120 -2.48 5.81 -8.95
N HIS A 121 -3.22 4.68 -8.98
CA HIS A 121 -3.21 3.62 -7.97
C HIS A 121 -3.79 3.96 -6.59
N GLU A 122 -4.50 5.06 -6.44
CA GLU A 122 -5.27 5.37 -5.24
C GLU A 122 -6.54 4.54 -5.22
N SER A 123 -6.82 3.87 -4.11
CA SER A 123 -8.04 3.10 -3.91
C SER A 123 -9.28 4.00 -3.84
N VAL A 124 -10.39 3.53 -4.39
CA VAL A 124 -11.70 4.13 -4.18
C VAL A 124 -12.24 3.66 -2.84
N LYS A 125 -12.36 4.57 -1.88
CA LYS A 125 -12.71 4.28 -0.49
C LYS A 125 -14.20 4.45 -0.24
N ASN A 126 -15.02 3.59 -0.85
CA ASN A 126 -16.45 3.49 -0.50
C ASN A 126 -16.83 2.03 -0.27
N GLN A 127 -17.91 1.80 0.49
CA GLN A 127 -18.30 0.46 0.93
C GLN A 127 -18.75 -0.48 -0.19
N LYS A 128 -19.04 0.04 -1.38
CA LYS A 128 -19.44 -0.75 -2.55
C LYS A 128 -18.31 -0.95 -3.56
N ALA A 129 -17.18 -0.26 -3.37
CA ALA A 129 -16.08 -0.28 -4.32
C ALA A 129 -15.07 -1.42 -4.06
N TYR A 130 -15.38 -2.36 -3.18
CA TYR A 130 -14.52 -3.49 -2.86
C TYR A 130 -15.28 -4.77 -2.61
N ILE A 131 -14.56 -5.89 -2.71
CA ILE A 131 -14.97 -7.24 -2.32
C ILE A 131 -13.91 -7.81 -1.39
N LEU A 132 -14.32 -8.33 -0.25
CA LEU A 132 -13.52 -9.22 0.60
C LEU A 132 -14.13 -10.61 0.54
N THR A 133 -13.34 -11.61 0.16
CA THR A 133 -13.76 -13.01 0.08
C THR A 133 -12.57 -13.92 0.34
N GLN A 134 -12.80 -15.21 0.38
CA GLN A 134 -11.74 -16.22 0.46
C GLN A 134 -12.05 -17.43 -0.39
N VAL A 135 -10.99 -18.10 -0.85
CA VAL A 135 -11.02 -19.39 -1.52
C VAL A 135 -10.17 -20.34 -0.71
N ALA A 136 -10.81 -21.25 0.00
CA ALA A 136 -10.15 -22.25 0.82
C ALA A 136 -10.34 -23.63 0.20
N LYS A 137 -9.33 -24.50 0.32
CA LYS A 137 -9.43 -25.91 -0.13
C LYS A 137 -10.39 -26.71 0.75
N ASN A 138 -10.36 -26.45 2.06
CA ASN A 138 -11.26 -27.06 3.02
C ASN A 138 -11.90 -25.98 3.88
N LYS A 139 -13.08 -26.25 4.40
CA LYS A 139 -13.78 -25.32 5.29
C LYS A 139 -13.00 -25.03 6.58
N SER A 140 -12.22 -25.98 7.07
CA SER A 140 -11.34 -25.83 8.23
C SER A 140 -10.19 -24.83 8.03
N ASP A 141 -9.87 -24.49 6.77
CA ASP A 141 -8.78 -23.59 6.43
C ASP A 141 -9.26 -22.13 6.33
N GLU A 142 -10.59 -21.92 6.37
CA GLU A 142 -11.18 -20.58 6.35
C GLU A 142 -10.83 -19.78 7.61
N ILE A 143 -10.57 -18.48 7.42
CA ILE A 143 -10.41 -17.54 8.51
C ILE A 143 -11.70 -16.74 8.72
N ASP A 144 -11.79 -16.07 9.87
CA ASP A 144 -12.90 -15.17 10.16
C ASP A 144 -12.72 -13.85 9.39
N LEU A 145 -13.53 -13.62 8.35
CA LEU A 145 -13.53 -12.40 7.56
C LEU A 145 -14.21 -11.21 8.26
N SER A 146 -14.79 -11.41 9.45
CA SER A 146 -15.38 -10.30 10.23
C SER A 146 -14.35 -9.55 11.09
N GLN A 147 -13.12 -10.07 11.22
CA GLN A 147 -12.03 -9.39 11.93
C GLN A 147 -11.64 -8.06 11.26
N GLU A 148 -10.92 -7.21 12.00
CA GLU A 148 -10.40 -5.95 11.47
C GLU A 148 -9.18 -6.19 10.58
N PHE A 149 -9.21 -5.71 9.32
CA PHE A 149 -8.09 -5.89 8.39
C PHE A 149 -7.44 -4.58 7.99
N LEU A 150 -6.13 -4.65 7.83
CA LEU A 150 -5.32 -3.66 7.14
C LEU A 150 -4.59 -4.34 5.98
N PHE A 151 -4.97 -4.01 4.74
CA PHE A 151 -4.29 -4.46 3.54
C PHE A 151 -3.36 -3.37 3.01
N TYR A 152 -2.12 -3.74 2.72
CA TYR A 152 -1.13 -2.83 2.16
C TYR A 152 -1.26 -2.76 0.62
N SER A 153 -1.52 -1.58 0.08
CA SER A 153 -1.65 -1.35 -1.36
C SER A 153 -0.40 -0.70 -1.97
N ARG A 154 -0.03 0.49 -1.50
CA ARG A 154 1.07 1.31 -2.04
C ARG A 154 1.95 1.91 -0.93
N PRO A 155 3.26 2.22 -1.22
CA PRO A 155 4.00 1.97 -2.47
C PRO A 155 4.48 0.52 -2.63
N LYS A 156 4.78 0.08 -3.88
CA LYS A 156 5.33 -1.27 -4.15
C LYS A 156 6.30 -1.28 -5.32
N GLY A 157 7.25 -2.21 -5.31
CA GLY A 157 8.15 -2.47 -6.42
C GLY A 157 9.26 -1.44 -6.57
N VAL A 158 9.59 -1.07 -7.80
CA VAL A 158 10.68 -0.16 -8.15
C VAL A 158 10.11 1.13 -8.71
N TYR A 159 10.63 2.25 -8.24
CA TYR A 159 10.32 3.60 -8.75
C TYR A 159 11.58 4.19 -9.39
N LYS A 160 11.42 4.91 -10.51
CA LYS A 160 12.54 5.49 -11.28
C LYS A 160 12.31 6.97 -11.59
N GLY A 161 13.41 7.71 -11.65
CA GLY A 161 13.39 9.11 -12.06
C GLY A 161 12.46 9.96 -11.19
N ASP A 162 11.53 10.69 -11.81
CA ASP A 162 10.63 11.58 -11.09
C ASP A 162 9.62 10.87 -10.18
N ASP A 163 9.25 9.63 -10.50
CA ASP A 163 8.36 8.82 -9.66
C ASP A 163 8.94 8.53 -8.26
N THR A 164 10.26 8.70 -8.06
CA THR A 164 10.90 8.53 -6.75
C THR A 164 10.65 9.70 -5.80
N LYS A 165 10.28 10.87 -6.32
CA LYS A 165 10.16 12.11 -5.55
C LYS A 165 8.91 12.16 -4.68
N LYS A 166 7.83 11.52 -5.16
CA LYS A 166 6.52 11.55 -4.52
C LYS A 166 5.85 10.18 -4.63
N LEU A 167 5.81 9.45 -3.51
CA LEU A 167 5.26 8.10 -3.48
C LEU A 167 3.86 8.10 -2.87
N LEU A 168 2.90 7.49 -3.56
CA LEU A 168 1.59 7.25 -2.96
C LEU A 168 1.71 6.24 -1.81
N LEU A 169 1.23 6.60 -0.63
CA LEU A 169 0.92 5.69 0.46
C LEU A 169 -0.59 5.45 0.45
N ASP A 170 -0.98 4.25 0.13
CA ASP A 170 -2.37 3.81 0.13
C ASP A 170 -2.50 2.42 0.76
N PHE A 171 -3.51 2.27 1.61
CA PHE A 171 -3.85 1.01 2.27
C PHE A 171 -5.37 0.90 2.31
N TYR A 172 -5.86 -0.32 2.44
CA TYR A 172 -7.28 -0.60 2.52
C TYR A 172 -7.65 -1.15 3.89
N LEU A 173 -8.69 -0.57 4.49
CA LEU A 173 -9.23 -1.01 5.77
C LEU A 173 -10.57 -1.71 5.55
N VAL A 174 -10.75 -2.83 6.22
CA VAL A 174 -12.03 -3.56 6.24
C VAL A 174 -12.42 -3.82 7.70
N ASN A 175 -13.70 -3.64 8.01
CA ASN A 175 -14.31 -3.81 9.34
C ASN A 175 -13.72 -2.90 10.44
N THR A 176 -12.99 -1.85 10.10
CA THR A 176 -12.38 -0.92 11.05
C THR A 176 -12.40 0.51 10.51
N ASN A 177 -12.31 1.48 11.42
CA ASN A 177 -12.22 2.89 11.09
C ASN A 177 -11.13 3.56 11.92
N LEU A 178 -10.45 4.54 11.33
CA LEU A 178 -9.47 5.36 12.05
C LEU A 178 -10.11 6.63 12.60
N SER A 179 -9.65 7.05 13.76
CA SER A 179 -9.99 8.36 14.31
C SER A 179 -8.95 8.81 15.34
N SER A 180 -8.96 10.10 15.68
CA SER A 180 -8.05 10.66 16.69
C SER A 180 -8.21 10.02 18.08
N LYS A 181 -9.39 9.47 18.40
CA LYS A 181 -9.70 8.79 19.68
C LYS A 181 -9.85 7.28 19.56
N GLY A 182 -9.86 6.74 18.35
CA GLY A 182 -10.01 5.32 18.05
C GLY A 182 -8.74 4.68 17.50
N ASN A 183 -8.95 3.69 16.64
CA ASN A 183 -7.85 2.98 15.98
C ASN A 183 -7.00 3.90 15.11
N LYS A 184 -5.75 3.54 14.91
CA LYS A 184 -4.77 4.27 14.12
C LYS A 184 -3.92 3.31 13.30
N VAL A 185 -3.29 3.84 12.27
CA VAL A 185 -2.24 3.12 11.55
C VAL A 185 -0.90 3.78 11.85
N ARG A 186 0.05 3.00 12.37
CA ARG A 186 1.44 3.43 12.48
C ARG A 186 2.19 3.03 11.21
N LEU A 187 2.74 4.02 10.52
CA LEU A 187 3.69 3.82 9.44
C LEU A 187 5.10 3.97 10.00
N THR A 188 5.93 2.96 9.82
CA THR A 188 7.38 3.03 10.06
C THR A 188 8.10 2.93 8.74
N ILE A 189 8.93 3.92 8.41
CA ILE A 189 9.78 3.97 7.23
C ILE A 189 11.22 3.83 7.68
N THR A 190 11.92 2.82 7.15
CA THR A 190 13.35 2.61 7.41
C THR A 190 14.12 2.69 6.11
N GLN A 191 15.13 3.56 6.08
CA GLN A 191 16.04 3.70 4.95
C GLN A 191 17.47 3.93 5.45
N LYS A 192 18.43 3.11 5.04
CA LYS A 192 19.82 3.15 5.54
C LYS A 192 19.85 3.07 7.08
N THR A 193 20.35 4.12 7.76
CA THR A 193 20.39 4.23 9.21
C THR A 193 19.25 5.08 9.79
N PHE A 194 18.35 5.59 8.96
CA PHE A 194 17.25 6.44 9.38
C PHE A 194 15.98 5.64 9.58
N MET A 195 15.22 5.98 10.60
CA MET A 195 13.89 5.46 10.86
C MET A 195 12.95 6.62 11.17
N HIS A 196 11.83 6.67 10.45
CA HIS A 196 10.77 7.65 10.65
C HIS A 196 9.48 6.93 11.01
N GLN A 197 8.73 7.48 11.97
CA GLN A 197 7.43 6.95 12.35
C GLN A 197 6.36 8.03 12.25
N PHE A 198 5.21 7.65 11.72
CA PHE A 198 4.03 8.51 11.57
C PHE A 198 2.80 7.77 12.09
N LEU A 199 1.93 8.51 12.75
CA LEU A 199 0.65 7.99 13.24
C LEU A 199 -0.47 8.58 12.40
N LEU A 200 -1.22 7.73 11.71
CA LEU A 200 -2.31 8.10 10.83
C LEU A 200 -3.63 7.82 11.55
N ASP A 201 -4.45 8.82 11.71
CA ASP A 201 -5.75 8.79 12.38
C ASP A 201 -6.94 8.97 11.43
N SER A 202 -6.69 8.93 10.12
CA SER A 202 -7.71 8.98 9.08
C SER A 202 -7.37 8.04 7.93
N TRP A 203 -8.41 7.40 7.40
CA TRP A 203 -8.28 6.52 6.25
C TRP A 203 -8.39 7.31 4.95
N GLU A 204 -7.29 7.96 4.60
CA GLU A 204 -7.13 8.77 3.39
C GLU A 204 -5.88 8.33 2.64
N PRO A 205 -5.73 8.66 1.36
CA PRO A 205 -4.46 8.51 0.66
C PRO A 205 -3.48 9.58 1.13
N TYR A 206 -2.21 9.19 1.21
CA TYR A 206 -1.12 10.09 1.54
C TYR A 206 -0.06 10.02 0.45
N TYR A 207 0.86 10.96 0.46
CA TYR A 207 2.10 10.83 -0.29
C TYR A 207 3.30 11.06 0.63
N ILE A 208 4.39 10.37 0.29
CA ILE A 208 5.66 10.38 1.01
C ILE A 208 6.67 11.11 0.13
N GLU A 209 7.39 12.06 0.71
CA GLU A 209 8.48 12.81 0.08
C GLU A 209 9.73 12.80 0.96
N GLY A 210 10.89 13.08 0.36
CA GLY A 210 12.16 13.22 1.08
C GLY A 210 12.92 11.90 1.27
N LEU A 211 12.55 10.84 0.55
CA LEU A 211 13.31 9.58 0.53
C LEU A 211 14.49 9.68 -0.43
N ASP A 212 15.61 9.08 -0.05
CA ASP A 212 16.78 8.93 -0.90
C ASP A 212 16.63 7.76 -1.88
N LYS A 213 17.51 7.69 -2.87
CA LYS A 213 17.68 6.50 -3.71
C LYS A 213 18.17 5.30 -2.87
N GLY A 214 17.73 4.10 -3.27
CA GLY A 214 18.07 2.84 -2.63
C GLY A 214 16.86 2.09 -2.09
N ARG A 215 17.11 1.08 -1.27
CA ARG A 215 16.06 0.28 -0.62
C ARG A 215 15.39 1.06 0.50
N VAL A 216 14.07 0.93 0.59
CA VAL A 216 13.24 1.49 1.65
C VAL A 216 12.33 0.39 2.16
N SER A 217 12.27 0.22 3.46
CA SER A 217 11.33 -0.67 4.14
C SER A 217 10.20 0.15 4.74
N LEU A 218 8.95 -0.26 4.49
CA LEU A 218 7.74 0.36 5.03
C LEU A 218 6.95 -0.68 5.79
N LYS A 219 6.66 -0.41 7.07
CA LYS A 219 5.82 -1.24 7.91
C LYS A 219 4.55 -0.48 8.28
N LEU A 220 3.38 -1.09 8.07
CA LEU A 220 2.09 -0.62 8.54
C LEU A 220 1.61 -1.52 9.68
N GLU A 221 1.12 -0.90 10.74
CA GLU A 221 0.59 -1.56 11.92
C GLU A 221 -0.77 -0.95 12.27
N LEU A 222 -1.82 -1.74 12.25
CA LEU A 222 -3.14 -1.33 12.76
C LEU A 222 -3.13 -1.44 14.28
N LEU A 223 -3.39 -0.34 14.95
CA LEU A 223 -3.33 -0.20 16.40
C LEU A 223 -4.70 0.17 16.96
N ASN A 224 -5.04 -0.37 18.13
CA ASN A 224 -6.24 0.03 18.86
C ASN A 224 -6.06 1.43 19.50
N LYS A 225 -7.10 1.92 20.17
CA LYS A 225 -7.09 3.22 20.86
C LYS A 225 -6.02 3.36 21.96
N ASN A 226 -5.54 2.23 22.50
CA ASN A 226 -4.50 2.20 23.52
C ASN A 226 -3.08 2.09 22.91
N MET A 227 -2.97 2.08 21.57
CA MET A 227 -1.72 1.91 20.82
C MET A 227 -1.16 0.48 20.84
N ASP A 228 -1.95 -0.51 21.24
CA ASP A 228 -1.60 -1.91 21.13
C ASP A 228 -1.86 -2.42 19.70
N LEU A 229 -1.07 -3.37 19.25
CA LEU A 229 -1.27 -4.02 17.95
C LEU A 229 -2.60 -4.78 17.98
N ILE A 230 -3.46 -4.54 16.99
CA ILE A 230 -4.67 -5.35 16.80
C ILE A 230 -4.25 -6.71 16.23
N GLU A 231 -4.59 -7.78 16.95
CA GLU A 231 -4.39 -9.14 16.48
C GLU A 231 -5.37 -9.41 15.36
N SER A 232 -4.86 -9.49 14.15
CA SER A 232 -5.61 -9.90 12.97
C SER A 232 -4.65 -10.47 11.93
N ASP A 233 -5.19 -11.27 11.00
CA ASP A 233 -4.41 -11.74 9.87
C ASP A 233 -3.85 -10.55 9.07
N PHE A 234 -2.61 -10.69 8.61
CA PHE A 234 -1.87 -9.67 7.84
C PHE A 234 -1.48 -8.39 8.59
N ASN A 235 -1.65 -8.31 9.90
CA ASN A 235 -1.21 -7.19 10.72
C ASN A 235 -0.12 -7.64 11.72
N PRO A 236 1.10 -7.09 11.68
CA PRO A 236 1.55 -5.98 10.83
C PRO A 236 1.87 -6.39 9.39
N SER A 237 1.91 -5.41 8.49
CA SER A 237 2.30 -5.59 7.09
C SER A 237 3.64 -4.90 6.79
N LEU A 238 4.54 -5.60 6.11
CA LEU A 238 5.87 -5.11 5.73
C LEU A 238 6.04 -5.14 4.22
N ARG A 239 6.61 -4.07 3.64
CA ARG A 239 6.98 -3.99 2.23
C ARG A 239 8.37 -3.38 2.05
N GLU A 240 9.09 -3.90 1.07
CA GLU A 240 10.31 -3.28 0.57
C GLU A 240 10.07 -2.72 -0.83
N ILE A 241 10.61 -1.53 -1.07
CA ILE A 241 10.64 -0.87 -2.37
C ILE A 241 12.05 -0.43 -2.72
N VAL A 242 12.29 -0.13 -3.98
CA VAL A 242 13.57 0.39 -4.46
C VAL A 242 13.34 1.70 -5.20
N LEU A 243 14.14 2.74 -4.89
CA LEU A 243 14.17 4.04 -5.57
C LEU A 243 15.46 4.14 -6.39
N GLU A 244 15.35 4.33 -7.73
CA GLU A 244 16.48 4.38 -8.69
C GLU A 244 16.63 5.74 -9.39
#